data_b2fff2c1a86ce0653da656784c723594
#
_entry.id   b2fff2c1a86ce0653da656784c723594
#
_cell.length_a   1.000
_cell.length_b   1.000
_cell.length_c   1.000
_cell.angle_alpha   90.00
_cell.angle_beta   90.00
_cell.angle_gamma   90.00
#
_symmetry.space_group_name_H-M   'P 1'
#
loop_
_entity.id
_entity.type
_entity.pdbx_description
1 polymer ?
#
loop_
_entity_poly.entity_id
_entity_poly.type
_entity_poly.pdbx_seq_one_letter_code
_entity_poly.pdbx_strand_id
1 'polypeptide(L)'
;MKNYITKNFKLSFGQHSGVIDINKDKFELPRFPINEKYGEIKRFNSIINYFPLEYKNLEPEQKKLDLENNPPEFSVEFFDNQKNLENITCYSNEGNQWEKSNIIVSENKLSIKFREPFVPRRGRINCSLNDNGKWRWFGTQFTVKLN
;
A
#
# COMPACT_ATOMS: atom_id res chain seq x y z
N MET A 1 -11.33 13.27 -12.44
CA MET A 1 -10.91 13.81 -11.13
C MET A 1 -9.41 14.11 -11.09
N LYS A 2 -8.50 13.18 -11.44
CA LYS A 2 -7.05 13.41 -11.42
C LYS A 2 -6.63 14.63 -12.25
N ASN A 3 -7.16 14.77 -13.48
CA ASN A 3 -6.89 15.94 -14.34
C ASN A 3 -7.28 17.30 -13.73
N TYR A 4 -8.30 17.33 -12.88
CA TYR A 4 -8.67 18.55 -12.16
C TYR A 4 -7.66 18.85 -11.04
N ILE A 5 -7.26 17.82 -10.31
CA ILE A 5 -6.29 17.95 -9.20
C ILE A 5 -4.94 18.44 -9.73
N THR A 6 -4.43 17.86 -10.81
CA THR A 6 -3.14 18.23 -11.40
C THR A 6 -3.08 19.67 -11.91
N LYS A 7 -4.23 20.21 -12.32
CA LYS A 7 -4.33 21.61 -12.80
C LYS A 7 -4.43 22.64 -11.68
N ASN A 8 -4.98 22.27 -10.54
CA ASN A 8 -5.37 23.23 -9.50
C ASN A 8 -4.57 23.11 -8.20
N PHE A 9 -3.81 22.03 -8.02
CA PHE A 9 -3.07 21.77 -6.78
C PHE A 9 -1.60 21.43 -7.08
N LYS A 10 -0.71 21.73 -6.16
CA LYS A 10 0.71 21.39 -6.26
C LYS A 10 0.97 19.91 -5.91
N LEU A 11 0.17 19.37 -5.01
CA LEU A 11 0.20 17.98 -4.56
C LEU A 11 -1.17 17.57 -3.98
N SER A 12 -1.40 16.28 -3.84
CA SER A 12 -2.55 15.76 -3.11
C SER A 12 -2.25 14.44 -2.39
N PHE A 13 -3.00 14.17 -1.33
CA PHE A 13 -2.85 12.94 -0.54
C PHE A 13 -3.96 11.94 -0.86
N GLY A 14 -3.55 10.70 -1.07
CA GLY A 14 -4.44 9.55 -1.13
C GLY A 14 -4.96 9.13 0.25
N GLN A 15 -5.68 8.01 0.30
CA GLN A 15 -6.21 7.45 1.56
C GLN A 15 -5.52 6.14 1.95
N HIS A 16 -4.39 5.83 1.36
CA HIS A 16 -3.55 4.68 1.72
C HIS A 16 -2.41 5.11 2.64
N SER A 17 -1.98 4.18 3.48
CA SER A 17 -0.86 4.42 4.39
C SER A 17 0.46 4.17 3.68
N GLY A 18 1.48 4.96 4.01
CA GLY A 18 2.81 4.77 3.46
C GLY A 18 3.75 5.93 3.74
N VAL A 19 5.01 5.73 3.44
CA VAL A 19 6.07 6.74 3.50
C VAL A 19 6.15 7.43 2.14
N ILE A 20 6.32 8.73 2.16
CA ILE A 20 6.53 9.53 0.95
C ILE A 20 8.00 9.43 0.53
N ASP A 21 8.23 9.20 -0.74
CA ASP A 21 9.54 9.29 -1.38
C ASP A 21 9.42 10.05 -2.72
N ILE A 22 10.56 10.38 -3.31
CA ILE A 22 10.62 11.21 -4.52
C ILE A 22 10.01 10.55 -5.77
N ASN A 23 9.87 9.22 -5.76
CA ASN A 23 9.33 8.45 -6.88
C ASN A 23 7.82 8.31 -6.82
N LYS A 24 7.18 8.78 -5.72
CA LYS A 24 5.72 8.72 -5.59
C LYS A 24 5.03 9.75 -6.46
N ASP A 25 3.87 9.36 -6.96
CA ASP A 25 2.99 10.30 -7.63
C ASP A 25 2.58 11.41 -6.64
N LYS A 26 3.04 12.64 -6.91
CA LYS A 26 2.75 13.80 -6.06
C LYS A 26 1.26 14.14 -5.92
N PHE A 27 0.41 13.55 -6.76
CA PHE A 27 -1.04 13.72 -6.69
C PHE A 27 -1.77 12.55 -6.05
N GLU A 28 -1.01 11.57 -5.53
CA GLU A 28 -1.53 10.44 -4.79
C GLU A 28 -0.58 10.03 -3.65
N LEU A 29 -0.08 11.02 -2.91
CA LEU A 29 0.87 10.79 -1.83
C LEU A 29 0.24 9.96 -0.70
N PRO A 30 0.94 8.97 -0.16
CA PRO A 30 0.49 8.23 1.00
C PRO A 30 0.54 9.09 2.26
N ARG A 31 -0.20 8.68 3.29
CA ARG A 31 -0.18 9.33 4.61
C ARG A 31 -0.54 8.36 5.72
N PHE A 32 0.08 8.49 6.89
CA PHE A 32 -0.36 7.78 8.07
C PHE A 32 -1.45 8.58 8.80
N PRO A 33 -2.61 7.99 9.09
CA PRO A 33 -3.62 8.67 9.90
C PRO A 33 -3.15 8.81 11.34
N ILE A 34 -3.34 10.00 11.90
CA ILE A 34 -3.11 10.32 13.32
C ILE A 34 -4.41 10.91 13.83
N ASN A 35 -5.18 10.11 14.53
CA ASN A 35 -6.44 10.48 15.17
C ASN A 35 -6.51 9.82 16.54
N GLU A 36 -7.58 9.97 17.28
CA GLU A 36 -7.74 9.41 18.62
C GLU A 36 -7.37 7.93 18.71
N LYS A 37 -7.79 7.12 17.73
CA LYS A 37 -7.47 5.68 17.68
C LYS A 37 -6.01 5.37 17.34
N TYR A 38 -5.34 6.28 16.63
CA TYR A 38 -4.00 6.06 16.07
C TYR A 38 -2.99 7.13 16.50
N GLY A 39 -3.34 7.95 17.51
CA GLY A 39 -2.54 9.09 17.99
C GLY A 39 -1.58 8.78 19.12
N GLU A 40 -1.36 7.51 19.46
CA GLU A 40 -0.42 7.14 20.51
C GLU A 40 1.01 7.60 20.19
N ILE A 41 1.69 8.18 21.18
CA ILE A 41 3.04 8.72 21.02
C ILE A 41 4.07 7.66 20.57
N LYS A 42 3.91 6.40 21.01
CA LYS A 42 4.76 5.30 20.54
C LYS A 42 4.62 5.08 19.04
N ARG A 43 3.38 5.06 18.56
CA ARG A 43 3.09 4.90 17.14
C ARG A 43 3.60 6.10 16.34
N PHE A 44 3.39 7.31 16.82
CA PHE A 44 3.91 8.52 16.19
C PHE A 44 5.44 8.43 16.03
N ASN A 45 6.15 8.14 17.11
CA ASN A 45 7.61 7.98 17.08
C ASN A 45 8.08 6.87 16.13
N SER A 46 7.28 5.82 15.94
CA SER A 46 7.60 4.77 14.97
C SER A 46 7.45 5.27 13.54
N ILE A 47 6.29 5.85 13.20
CA ILE A 47 5.99 6.22 11.81
C ILE A 47 6.85 7.34 11.26
N ILE A 48 7.32 8.28 12.09
CA ILE A 48 8.24 9.35 11.65
C ILE A 48 9.64 8.82 11.32
N ASN A 49 9.96 7.59 11.76
CA ASN A 49 11.23 6.91 11.50
C ASN A 49 11.10 5.79 10.47
N TYR A 50 9.97 5.66 9.81
CA TYR A 50 9.81 4.66 8.74
C TYR A 50 10.47 5.12 7.46
N PHE A 51 11.04 4.15 6.75
CA PHE A 51 11.60 4.32 5.42
C PHE A 51 10.62 3.80 4.36
N PRO A 52 10.67 4.31 3.13
CA PRO A 52 9.91 3.71 2.05
C PRO A 52 10.41 2.29 1.77
N LEU A 53 9.48 1.38 1.54
CA LEU A 53 9.76 0.09 0.92
C LEU A 53 9.57 0.29 -0.58
N GLU A 54 10.69 0.61 -1.23
CA GLU A 54 10.72 0.94 -2.66
C GLU A 54 10.51 -0.30 -3.50
N TYR A 55 9.82 -0.15 -4.61
CA TYR A 55 9.55 -1.22 -5.55
C TYR A 55 9.73 -0.73 -7.00
N LYS A 56 10.04 -1.66 -7.87
CA LYS A 56 10.29 -1.47 -9.29
C LYS A 56 8.98 -1.45 -10.08
N ASN A 57 8.11 -2.42 -9.76
CA ASN A 57 6.82 -2.58 -10.41
C ASN A 57 5.74 -3.01 -9.42
N LEU A 58 4.48 -2.62 -9.68
CA LEU A 58 3.32 -3.03 -8.90
C LEU A 58 2.15 -3.31 -9.85
N GLU A 59 1.67 -4.55 -9.83
CA GLU A 59 0.52 -4.98 -10.63
C GLU A 59 -0.72 -5.22 -9.76
N PRO A 60 -1.92 -4.89 -10.28
CA PRO A 60 -2.12 -4.14 -11.51
C PRO A 60 -1.83 -2.65 -11.33
N GLU A 61 -1.28 -2.00 -12.35
CA GLU A 61 -1.08 -0.54 -12.37
C GLU A 61 -2.40 0.20 -12.22
N GLN A 62 -3.44 -0.33 -12.85
CA GLN A 62 -4.77 0.25 -12.76
C GLN A 62 -5.38 0.05 -11.38
N LYS A 63 -5.54 1.15 -10.65
CA LYS A 63 -6.09 1.13 -9.27
C LYS A 63 -7.62 1.11 -9.20
N LYS A 64 -8.30 1.18 -10.33
CA LYS A 64 -9.75 1.07 -10.41
C LYS A 64 -10.12 -0.30 -10.93
N LEU A 65 -10.80 -1.08 -10.09
CA LEU A 65 -11.23 -2.44 -10.41
C LEU A 65 -12.69 -2.44 -10.86
N ASP A 66 -12.95 -3.19 -11.93
CA ASP A 66 -14.29 -3.63 -12.29
C ASP A 66 -14.60 -4.94 -11.54
N LEU A 67 -15.87 -5.35 -11.51
CA LEU A 67 -16.30 -6.54 -10.76
C LEU A 67 -15.63 -7.84 -11.25
N GLU A 68 -15.35 -7.92 -12.54
CA GLU A 68 -14.71 -9.09 -13.17
C GLU A 68 -13.24 -9.25 -12.76
N ASN A 69 -12.58 -8.13 -12.41
CA ASN A 69 -11.16 -8.10 -11.99
C ASN A 69 -11.02 -7.87 -10.47
N ASN A 70 -12.00 -8.29 -9.69
CA ASN A 70 -12.00 -8.15 -8.25
C ASN A 70 -12.20 -9.52 -7.57
N PRO A 71 -11.23 -10.04 -6.79
CA PRO A 71 -9.97 -9.39 -6.43
C PRO A 71 -8.95 -9.40 -7.57
N PRO A 72 -8.03 -8.43 -7.61
CA PRO A 72 -7.01 -8.37 -8.64
C PRO A 72 -5.92 -9.43 -8.41
N GLU A 73 -5.24 -9.84 -9.47
CA GLU A 73 -3.95 -10.52 -9.35
C GLU A 73 -2.88 -9.51 -8.91
N PHE A 74 -2.59 -9.49 -7.63
CA PHE A 74 -1.69 -8.50 -7.05
C PHE A 74 -0.27 -9.04 -6.92
N SER A 75 0.67 -8.26 -7.44
CA SER A 75 2.10 -8.52 -7.20
C SER A 75 2.92 -7.22 -7.14
N VAL A 76 4.05 -7.31 -6.46
CA VAL A 76 5.05 -6.25 -6.33
C VAL A 76 6.40 -6.82 -6.64
N GLU A 77 7.13 -6.18 -7.55
CA GLU A 77 8.53 -6.47 -7.85
C GLU A 77 9.41 -5.43 -7.16
N PHE A 78 10.27 -5.87 -6.27
CA PHE A 78 11.22 -5.02 -5.58
C PHE A 78 12.51 -4.87 -6.38
N PHE A 79 13.32 -3.89 -6.01
CA PHE A 79 14.66 -3.75 -6.57
C PHE A 79 15.56 -4.90 -6.08
N ASP A 80 16.51 -5.32 -6.90
CA ASP A 80 17.38 -6.47 -6.64
C ASP A 80 18.26 -6.28 -5.39
N ASN A 81 18.48 -5.05 -4.97
CA ASN A 81 19.20 -4.71 -3.74
C ASN A 81 18.32 -4.73 -2.47
N GLN A 82 17.02 -4.94 -2.59
CA GLN A 82 16.14 -5.09 -1.43
C GLN A 82 16.39 -6.44 -0.76
N LYS A 83 16.85 -6.40 0.49
CA LYS A 83 17.18 -7.59 1.28
C LYS A 83 16.05 -7.97 2.24
N ASN A 84 16.14 -9.18 2.77
CA ASN A 84 15.30 -9.69 3.86
C ASN A 84 13.80 -9.75 3.49
N LEU A 85 13.46 -9.92 2.22
CA LEU A 85 12.07 -9.98 1.77
C LEU A 85 11.29 -11.15 2.40
N GLU A 86 11.96 -12.19 2.88
CA GLU A 86 11.37 -13.29 3.64
C GLU A 86 10.73 -12.84 4.96
N ASN A 87 11.15 -11.68 5.48
CA ASN A 87 10.62 -11.10 6.71
C ASN A 87 9.48 -10.10 6.47
N ILE A 88 9.06 -9.92 5.21
CA ILE A 88 7.97 -9.00 4.89
C ILE A 88 6.65 -9.51 5.47
N THR A 89 5.86 -8.60 6.00
CA THR A 89 4.51 -8.88 6.46
C THR A 89 3.54 -7.94 5.78
N CYS A 90 2.49 -8.50 5.20
CA CYS A 90 1.43 -7.74 4.57
C CYS A 90 0.09 -7.96 5.28
N TYR A 91 -0.70 -6.91 5.29
CA TYR A 91 -2.10 -6.93 5.72
C TYR A 91 -2.96 -6.37 4.59
N SER A 92 -4.09 -7.00 4.36
CA SER A 92 -5.10 -6.53 3.41
C SER A 92 -6.42 -6.28 4.12
N ASN A 93 -7.17 -5.32 3.59
CA ASN A 93 -8.54 -5.04 4.00
C ASN A 93 -9.41 -5.25 2.77
N GLU A 94 -9.93 -6.44 2.63
CA GLU A 94 -10.78 -6.87 1.52
C GLU A 94 -12.24 -6.47 1.80
N GLY A 95 -12.67 -6.67 3.05
CA GLY A 95 -13.96 -6.25 3.57
C GLY A 95 -13.85 -5.05 4.50
N ASN A 96 -14.27 -5.24 5.74
CA ASN A 96 -14.28 -4.18 6.77
C ASN A 96 -13.15 -4.30 7.80
N GLN A 97 -12.38 -5.37 7.76
CA GLN A 97 -11.33 -5.66 8.73
C GLN A 97 -9.96 -5.81 8.06
N TRP A 98 -8.91 -5.48 8.82
CA TRP A 98 -7.54 -5.74 8.43
C TRP A 98 -7.12 -7.13 8.88
N GLU A 99 -6.67 -7.95 7.97
CA GLU A 99 -6.17 -9.28 8.25
C GLU A 99 -4.81 -9.51 7.60
N LYS A 100 -4.01 -10.39 8.20
CA LYS A 100 -2.72 -10.77 7.66
C LYS A 100 -2.94 -11.48 6.31
N SER A 101 -2.24 -11.00 5.29
CA SER A 101 -2.38 -11.53 3.92
C SER A 101 -1.62 -12.85 3.74
N ASN A 102 -2.16 -13.71 2.87
CA ASN A 102 -1.42 -14.86 2.36
C ASN A 102 -0.47 -14.38 1.27
N ILE A 103 0.81 -14.32 1.58
CA ILE A 103 1.85 -13.84 0.67
C ILE A 103 2.70 -15.00 0.15
N ILE A 104 3.16 -14.86 -1.08
CA ILE A 104 4.17 -15.70 -1.71
C ILE A 104 5.31 -14.79 -2.11
N VAL A 105 6.51 -15.07 -1.62
CA VAL A 105 7.73 -14.34 -1.98
C VAL A 105 8.63 -15.29 -2.77
N SER A 106 9.02 -14.87 -3.96
CA SER A 106 9.96 -15.60 -4.81
C SER A 106 10.96 -14.61 -5.37
N GLU A 107 12.23 -14.79 -5.04
CA GLU A 107 13.30 -13.85 -5.40
C GLU A 107 12.96 -12.41 -4.93
N ASN A 108 12.79 -11.49 -5.87
CA ASN A 108 12.45 -10.10 -5.62
C ASN A 108 10.96 -9.77 -5.82
N LYS A 109 10.11 -10.80 -6.02
CA LYS A 109 8.68 -10.62 -6.28
C LYS A 109 7.84 -11.12 -5.11
N LEU A 110 6.88 -10.30 -4.68
CA LEU A 110 5.83 -10.65 -3.72
C LEU A 110 4.49 -10.70 -4.44
N SER A 111 3.71 -11.74 -4.17
CA SER A 111 2.31 -11.84 -4.61
C SER A 111 1.41 -12.03 -3.39
N ILE A 112 0.18 -11.53 -3.47
CA ILE A 112 -0.84 -11.73 -2.44
C ILE A 112 -1.99 -12.52 -3.03
N LYS A 113 -2.35 -13.61 -2.36
CA LYS A 113 -3.59 -14.34 -2.63
C LYS A 113 -4.66 -13.79 -1.69
N PHE A 114 -5.61 -13.03 -2.24
CA PHE A 114 -6.74 -12.52 -1.47
C PHE A 114 -7.71 -13.63 -1.09
N ARG A 115 -8.39 -13.46 0.03
CA ARG A 115 -9.39 -14.41 0.57
C ARG A 115 -10.73 -14.24 -0.13
N GLU A 116 -11.09 -13.00 -0.42
CA GLU A 116 -12.36 -12.61 -1.00
C GLU A 116 -12.22 -11.34 -1.87
N PRO A 117 -13.19 -11.05 -2.72
CA PRO A 117 -13.22 -9.78 -3.45
C PRO A 117 -13.25 -8.58 -2.50
N PHE A 118 -12.63 -7.49 -2.93
CA PHE A 118 -12.76 -6.23 -2.21
C PHE A 118 -14.21 -5.74 -2.24
N VAL A 119 -14.71 -5.32 -1.09
CA VAL A 119 -16.05 -4.72 -1.01
C VAL A 119 -16.11 -3.38 -1.75
N PRO A 120 -17.30 -2.97 -2.23
CA PRO A 120 -17.46 -1.70 -2.91
C PRO A 120 -16.89 -0.52 -2.12
N ARG A 121 -16.30 0.38 -2.85
CA ARG A 121 -15.51 1.57 -2.63
C ARG A 121 -14.01 1.31 -2.63
N ARG A 122 -13.46 0.42 -1.77
CA ARG A 122 -11.99 0.26 -1.76
C ARG A 122 -11.49 -1.00 -1.08
N GLY A 123 -10.47 -1.60 -1.68
CA GLY A 123 -9.55 -2.53 -1.03
C GLY A 123 -8.24 -1.83 -0.69
N ARG A 124 -7.59 -2.26 0.38
CA ARG A 124 -6.33 -1.66 0.85
C ARG A 124 -5.32 -2.73 1.21
N ILE A 125 -4.06 -2.44 0.94
CA ILE A 125 -2.93 -3.32 1.25
C ILE A 125 -1.87 -2.48 1.94
N ASN A 126 -1.29 -3.02 3.01
CA ASN A 126 -0.13 -2.46 3.69
C ASN A 126 0.91 -3.56 3.87
N CYS A 127 2.14 -3.30 3.48
CA CYS A 127 3.26 -4.19 3.71
C CYS A 127 4.36 -3.47 4.49
N SER A 128 4.96 -4.18 5.42
CA SER A 128 6.09 -3.68 6.20
C SER A 128 7.19 -4.72 6.29
N LEU A 129 8.40 -4.24 6.37
CA LEU A 129 9.61 -5.02 6.46
C LEU A 129 10.52 -4.42 7.52
N ASN A 130 10.99 -5.24 8.47
CA ASN A 130 12.07 -4.85 9.36
C ASN A 130 13.41 -5.22 8.73
N ASP A 131 14.15 -4.22 8.30
CA ASP A 131 15.47 -4.36 7.72
C ASP A 131 16.52 -3.90 8.74
N ASN A 132 17.01 -4.85 9.55
CA ASN A 132 18.02 -4.59 10.61
C ASN A 132 17.66 -3.43 11.55
N GLY A 133 16.42 -3.43 12.04
CA GLY A 133 15.92 -2.40 12.96
C GLY A 133 15.32 -1.16 12.25
N LYS A 134 15.45 -1.07 10.93
CA LYS A 134 14.82 -0.03 10.12
C LYS A 134 13.52 -0.56 9.54
N TRP A 135 12.43 0.01 9.95
CA TRP A 135 11.14 -0.34 9.40
C TRP A 135 10.92 0.33 8.04
N ARG A 136 10.65 -0.47 7.04
CA ARG A 136 10.24 -0.03 5.70
C ARG A 136 8.77 -0.28 5.49
N TRP A 137 8.11 0.60 4.75
CA TRP A 137 6.67 0.53 4.56
C TRP A 137 6.27 0.92 3.15
N PHE A 138 5.35 0.16 2.56
CA PHE A 138 4.53 0.64 1.46
C PHE A 138 3.06 0.31 1.71
N GLY A 139 2.18 1.10 1.10
CA GLY A 139 0.76 0.79 1.06
C GLY A 139 0.16 1.22 -0.26
N THR A 140 -0.90 0.53 -0.64
CA THR A 140 -1.67 0.84 -1.84
C THR A 140 -3.15 0.62 -1.59
N GLN A 141 -3.98 1.21 -2.44
CA GLN A 141 -5.42 0.96 -2.43
C GLN A 141 -5.96 0.79 -3.84
N PHE A 142 -7.01 0.02 -3.94
CA PHE A 142 -7.83 -0.12 -5.13
C PHE A 142 -9.20 0.47 -4.87
N THR A 143 -9.77 1.10 -5.89
CA THR A 143 -11.15 1.57 -5.88
C THR A 143 -12.00 0.57 -6.62
N VAL A 144 -13.02 0.03 -5.96
CA VAL A 144 -13.99 -0.87 -6.59
C VAL A 144 -15.18 -0.07 -7.05
N LYS A 145 -15.59 -0.27 -8.30
CA LYS A 145 -16.75 0.38 -8.90
C LYS A 145 -18.01 -0.01 -8.13
N LEU A 146 -18.86 0.97 -7.83
CA LEU A 146 -20.23 0.74 -7.39
C LEU A 146 -21.07 0.41 -8.62
N ASN A 147 -21.95 -0.56 -8.51
CA ASN A 147 -22.99 -0.82 -9.50
C ASN A 147 -24.00 0.33 -9.52
#